data_8f46e4b08b343eb65ff596907afd1970
#
_entry.id   8f46e4b08b343eb65ff596907afd1970
#
_cell.length_a   1.000
_cell.length_b   1.000
_cell.length_c   1.000
_cell.angle_alpha   90.00
_cell.angle_beta   90.00
_cell.angle_gamma   90.00
#
_symmetry.space_group_name_H-M   'P 1'
#
loop_
_entity.id
_entity.type
_entity.pdbx_description
1 polymer ?
#
loop_
_entity_poly.entity_id
_entity_poly.type
_entity_poly.pdbx_seq_one_letter_code
_entity_poly.pdbx_strand_id
1 'polypeptide(L)'
;MKSIQKCVIPYPNEVRRLPITETDFPIGAAKRLATPMDLSEYGYVEEEYIVGGNANVYSWPKTEERPVITGEGPYRTRILVRKPADPGRFSGVVAIESFNGSYKVDHANAGWGLNHEYLI
;
A
#
# COMPACT_ATOMS: atom_id res chain seq x y z
N MET A 1 1.96 37.20 10.03
CA MET A 1 1.93 36.06 9.09
C MET A 1 2.56 34.86 9.78
N LYS A 2 1.78 33.82 10.14
CA LYS A 2 2.39 32.58 10.63
C LYS A 2 3.13 31.93 9.46
N SER A 3 4.42 31.66 9.63
CA SER A 3 5.26 30.92 8.67
C SER A 3 4.58 29.57 8.38
N ILE A 4 4.32 29.30 7.11
CA ILE A 4 3.88 27.97 6.69
C ILE A 4 5.08 27.05 6.88
N GLN A 5 5.08 26.28 7.96
CA GLN A 5 6.09 25.25 8.16
C GLN A 5 5.92 24.23 7.04
N LYS A 6 6.95 24.14 6.17
CA LYS A 6 6.94 23.20 5.05
C LYS A 6 6.91 21.76 5.63
N CYS A 7 5.81 21.06 5.44
CA CYS A 7 5.71 19.68 5.84
C CYS A 7 6.68 18.85 4.98
N VAL A 8 7.73 18.33 5.60
CA VAL A 8 8.63 17.38 4.95
C VAL A 8 8.10 15.99 5.28
N ILE A 9 7.73 15.26 4.24
CA ILE A 9 7.29 13.85 4.39
C ILE A 9 8.56 12.99 4.34
N PRO A 10 8.88 12.24 5.40
CA PRO A 10 10.02 11.34 5.40
C PRO A 10 9.84 10.22 4.38
N TYR A 11 10.93 9.86 3.68
CA TYR A 11 10.93 8.71 2.78
C TYR A 11 11.23 7.42 3.56
N PRO A 12 10.73 6.25 3.08
CA PRO A 12 11.15 4.97 3.61
C PRO A 12 12.67 4.79 3.50
N ASN A 13 13.27 4.22 4.52
CA ASN A 13 14.68 3.84 4.52
C ASN A 13 14.89 2.31 4.44
N GLU A 14 13.80 1.54 4.54
CA GLU A 14 13.76 0.11 4.29
C GLU A 14 12.73 -0.17 3.18
N VAL A 15 13.16 -0.79 2.09
CA VAL A 15 12.29 -1.37 1.07
C VAL A 15 12.90 -2.72 0.69
N ARG A 16 12.22 -3.81 1.07
CA ARG A 16 12.73 -5.16 0.84
C ARG A 16 11.64 -6.06 0.29
N ARG A 17 11.90 -6.65 -0.88
CA ARG A 17 11.01 -7.63 -1.48
C ARG A 17 10.95 -8.91 -0.64
N LEU A 18 9.76 -9.44 -0.45
CA LEU A 18 9.52 -10.74 0.14
C LEU A 18 9.26 -11.78 -0.95
N PRO A 19 9.70 -13.03 -0.79
CA PRO A 19 9.32 -14.10 -1.69
C PRO A 19 7.82 -14.41 -1.49
N ILE A 20 7.12 -14.68 -2.59
CA ILE A 20 5.77 -15.27 -2.56
C ILE A 20 5.91 -16.72 -2.98
N THR A 21 5.50 -17.63 -2.11
CA THR A 21 5.60 -19.08 -2.30
C THR A 21 4.25 -19.75 -2.05
N GLU A 22 4.18 -21.05 -2.20
CA GLU A 22 2.98 -21.82 -1.88
C GLU A 22 2.60 -21.77 -0.39
N THR A 23 3.59 -21.61 0.49
CA THR A 23 3.41 -21.63 1.94
C THR A 23 3.58 -20.25 2.60
N ASP A 24 4.18 -19.29 1.90
CA ASP A 24 4.39 -17.93 2.38
C ASP A 24 3.92 -16.94 1.30
N PHE A 25 2.76 -16.35 1.53
CA PHE A 25 2.10 -15.45 0.62
C PHE A 25 1.36 -14.33 1.37
N PRO A 26 1.18 -13.17 0.73
CA PRO A 26 0.50 -12.03 1.35
C PRO A 26 -1.00 -12.28 1.52
N ILE A 27 -1.59 -11.61 2.49
CA ILE A 27 -3.05 -11.48 2.59
C ILE A 27 -3.55 -10.81 1.30
N GLY A 28 -4.59 -11.38 0.70
CA GLY A 28 -5.15 -10.87 -0.55
C GLY A 28 -4.34 -11.25 -1.79
N ALA A 29 -3.39 -12.20 -1.71
CA ALA A 29 -2.73 -12.74 -2.89
C ALA A 29 -3.75 -13.19 -3.94
N ALA A 30 -3.53 -12.83 -5.22
CA ALA A 30 -4.52 -13.04 -6.29
C ALA A 30 -4.96 -14.50 -6.43
N LYS A 31 -4.06 -15.45 -6.30
CA LYS A 31 -4.34 -16.90 -6.33
C LYS A 31 -5.07 -17.43 -5.09
N ARG A 32 -5.20 -16.63 -4.03
CA ARG A 32 -5.80 -17.01 -2.73
C ARG A 32 -7.09 -16.23 -2.42
N LEU A 33 -7.59 -15.46 -3.35
CA LEU A 33 -8.88 -14.79 -3.22
C LEU A 33 -10.04 -15.81 -3.26
N ALA A 34 -11.21 -15.40 -2.84
CA ALA A 34 -12.44 -16.20 -2.94
C ALA A 34 -12.72 -16.66 -4.38
N THR A 35 -12.38 -15.81 -5.36
CA THR A 35 -12.29 -16.15 -6.78
C THR A 35 -10.81 -16.04 -7.16
N PRO A 36 -10.06 -17.15 -7.17
CA PRO A 36 -8.65 -17.14 -7.50
C PRO A 36 -8.40 -16.63 -8.92
N MET A 37 -7.33 -15.85 -9.09
CA MET A 37 -6.95 -15.27 -10.37
C MET A 37 -5.48 -15.57 -10.65
N ASP A 38 -5.17 -16.03 -11.86
CA ASP A 38 -3.80 -16.11 -12.36
C ASP A 38 -3.45 -14.80 -13.11
N LEU A 39 -2.72 -13.92 -12.44
CA LEU A 39 -2.32 -12.64 -13.02
C LEU A 39 -1.45 -12.76 -14.25
N SER A 40 -0.77 -13.91 -14.44
CA SER A 40 0.08 -14.14 -15.62
C SER A 40 -0.73 -14.20 -16.91
N GLU A 41 -1.99 -14.64 -16.85
CA GLU A 41 -2.91 -14.68 -18.01
C GLU A 41 -3.20 -13.25 -18.54
N TYR A 42 -3.06 -12.25 -17.69
CA TYR A 42 -3.25 -10.83 -18.01
C TYR A 42 -1.92 -10.08 -18.25
N GLY A 43 -0.79 -10.80 -18.16
CA GLY A 43 0.54 -10.19 -18.26
C GLY A 43 0.91 -9.33 -17.06
N TYR A 44 0.38 -9.65 -15.87
CA TYR A 44 0.67 -8.97 -14.61
C TYR A 44 1.46 -9.87 -13.67
N VAL A 45 2.18 -9.24 -12.75
CA VAL A 45 2.89 -9.88 -11.65
C VAL A 45 2.45 -9.30 -10.31
N GLU A 46 2.59 -10.10 -9.27
CA GLU A 46 2.33 -9.72 -7.89
C GLU A 46 3.63 -9.79 -7.09
N GLU A 47 3.92 -8.75 -6.35
CA GLU A 47 5.12 -8.65 -5.53
C GLU A 47 4.76 -8.12 -4.15
N GLU A 48 5.41 -8.63 -3.11
CA GLU A 48 5.24 -8.17 -1.75
C GLU A 48 6.51 -7.54 -1.22
N TYR A 49 6.36 -6.44 -0.47
CA TYR A 49 7.47 -5.72 0.11
C TYR A 49 7.23 -5.41 1.58
N ILE A 50 8.32 -5.46 2.38
CA ILE A 50 8.39 -4.73 3.64
C ILE A 50 8.87 -3.32 3.33
N VAL A 51 8.17 -2.36 3.91
CA VAL A 51 8.51 -0.93 3.84
C VAL A 51 8.58 -0.40 5.25
N GLY A 52 9.66 0.29 5.59
CA GLY A 52 9.87 0.85 6.91
C GLY A 52 10.64 2.17 6.90
N GLY A 53 10.57 2.88 7.99
CA GLY A 53 11.21 4.18 8.17
C GLY A 53 10.67 4.92 9.38
N ASN A 54 10.87 6.23 9.41
CA ASN A 54 10.22 7.12 10.36
C ASN A 54 9.06 7.86 9.68
N ALA A 55 7.98 8.03 10.40
CA ALA A 55 6.81 8.79 9.96
C ALA A 55 6.54 9.96 10.90
N ASN A 56 6.00 11.04 10.36
CA ASN A 56 5.51 12.12 11.19
C ASN A 56 4.30 11.67 12.01
N VAL A 57 4.29 12.04 13.28
CA VAL A 57 3.13 11.86 14.16
C VAL A 57 2.35 13.17 14.15
N TYR A 58 1.06 13.08 13.92
CA TYR A 58 0.17 14.24 13.83
C TYR A 58 -0.83 14.25 14.97
N SER A 59 -1.15 15.44 15.45
CA SER A 59 -2.34 15.68 16.25
C SER A 59 -3.21 16.74 15.60
N TRP A 60 -4.51 16.75 15.95
CA TRP A 60 -5.45 17.74 15.49
C TRP A 60 -6.01 18.53 16.68
N PRO A 61 -5.32 19.60 17.11
CA PRO A 61 -5.83 20.45 18.17
C PRO A 61 -7.13 21.12 17.74
N LYS A 62 -8.10 21.24 18.66
CA LYS A 62 -9.39 21.89 18.37
C LYS A 62 -9.28 23.35 17.93
N THR A 63 -8.13 23.96 18.20
CA THR A 63 -7.82 25.37 17.87
C THR A 63 -7.19 25.54 16.51
N GLU A 64 -6.88 24.43 15.80
CA GLU A 64 -6.20 24.47 14.51
C GLU A 64 -7.11 23.95 13.39
N GLU A 65 -7.05 24.59 12.23
CA GLU A 65 -7.81 24.18 11.04
C GLU A 65 -7.22 22.95 10.34
N ARG A 66 -5.99 22.58 10.69
CA ARG A 66 -5.25 21.47 10.07
C ARG A 66 -4.45 20.69 11.12
N PRO A 67 -4.11 19.43 10.84
CA PRO A 67 -3.24 18.66 11.72
C PRO A 67 -1.85 19.30 11.80
N VAL A 68 -1.23 19.20 12.98
CA VAL A 68 0.14 19.65 13.25
C VAL A 68 1.04 18.48 13.56
N ILE A 69 2.31 18.55 13.15
CA ILE A 69 3.31 17.54 13.48
C ILE A 69 3.68 17.71 14.96
N THR A 70 3.54 16.64 15.73
CA THR A 70 3.84 16.61 17.16
C THR A 70 5.05 15.74 17.51
N GLY A 71 5.57 15.00 16.53
CA GLY A 71 6.73 14.14 16.71
C GLY A 71 7.00 13.28 15.50
N GLU A 72 7.90 12.32 15.66
CA GLU A 72 8.22 11.28 14.70
C GLU A 72 8.20 9.92 15.38
N GLY A 73 7.90 8.87 14.63
CA GLY A 73 7.92 7.50 15.13
C GLY A 73 8.32 6.51 14.04
N PRO A 74 8.96 5.40 14.43
CA PRO A 74 9.28 4.35 13.49
C PRO A 74 8.01 3.64 13.01
N TYR A 75 7.99 3.25 11.75
CA TYR A 75 6.97 2.38 11.20
C TYR A 75 7.58 1.25 10.39
N ARG A 76 6.86 0.15 10.30
CA ARG A 76 7.16 -0.95 9.40
C ARG A 76 5.84 -1.57 8.95
N THR A 77 5.66 -1.72 7.66
CA THR A 77 4.43 -2.24 7.07
C THR A 77 4.74 -3.14 5.89
N ARG A 78 3.73 -3.88 5.44
CA ARG A 78 3.81 -4.69 4.21
C ARG A 78 2.94 -4.02 3.14
N ILE A 79 3.42 -4.05 1.91
CA ILE A 79 2.66 -3.61 0.75
C ILE A 79 2.63 -4.71 -0.29
N LEU A 80 1.48 -4.85 -0.95
CA LEU A 80 1.26 -5.74 -2.06
C LEU A 80 1.17 -4.91 -3.34
N VAL A 81 1.96 -5.23 -4.34
CA VAL A 81 2.04 -4.50 -5.60
C VAL A 81 1.63 -5.42 -6.74
N ARG A 82 0.65 -5.01 -7.54
CA ARG A 82 0.30 -5.62 -8.81
C ARG A 82 0.68 -4.67 -9.91
N LYS A 83 1.43 -5.16 -10.89
CA LYS A 83 1.95 -4.34 -11.99
C LYS A 83 2.07 -5.16 -13.27
N PRO A 84 2.10 -4.51 -14.45
CA PRO A 84 2.45 -5.20 -15.69
C PRO A 84 3.82 -5.89 -15.56
N ALA A 85 3.93 -7.12 -16.07
CA ALA A 85 5.20 -7.82 -16.15
C ALA A 85 6.18 -7.12 -17.09
N ASP A 86 5.65 -6.53 -18.18
CA ASP A 86 6.38 -5.65 -19.07
C ASP A 86 6.24 -4.19 -18.59
N PRO A 87 7.33 -3.54 -18.16
CA PRO A 87 7.29 -2.14 -17.73
C PRO A 87 6.80 -1.17 -18.83
N GLY A 88 6.96 -1.51 -20.10
CA GLY A 88 6.49 -0.71 -21.24
C GLY A 88 4.96 -0.60 -21.30
N ARG A 89 4.24 -1.48 -20.63
CA ARG A 89 2.77 -1.45 -20.52
C ARG A 89 2.25 -0.62 -19.35
N PHE A 90 3.12 -0.05 -18.54
CA PHE A 90 2.69 0.77 -17.41
C PHE A 90 2.05 2.08 -17.89
N SER A 91 0.79 2.29 -17.54
CA SER A 91 -0.01 3.46 -17.95
C SER A 91 0.40 4.78 -17.28
N GLY A 92 1.25 4.74 -16.24
CA GLY A 92 1.58 5.89 -15.40
C GLY A 92 0.61 6.12 -14.25
N VAL A 93 -0.48 5.35 -14.16
CA VAL A 93 -1.48 5.45 -13.08
C VAL A 93 -1.18 4.43 -12.00
N VAL A 94 -1.18 4.88 -10.74
CA VAL A 94 -1.05 4.01 -9.56
C VAL A 94 -2.32 4.13 -8.73
N ALA A 95 -3.05 3.03 -8.57
CA ALA A 95 -4.18 2.93 -7.65
C ALA A 95 -3.67 2.43 -6.29
N ILE A 96 -4.01 3.13 -5.22
CA ILE A 96 -3.62 2.77 -3.84
C ILE A 96 -4.86 2.43 -3.06
N GLU A 97 -4.84 1.27 -2.40
CA GLU A 97 -5.90 0.82 -1.52
C GLU A 97 -5.33 0.36 -0.18
N SER A 98 -5.89 0.85 0.91
CA SER A 98 -5.56 0.37 2.24
C SER A 98 -6.37 -0.88 2.58
N PHE A 99 -5.74 -1.87 3.20
CA PHE A 99 -6.49 -2.99 3.79
C PHE A 99 -7.49 -2.47 4.81
N ASN A 100 -8.67 -3.09 4.81
CA ASN A 100 -9.68 -2.78 5.80
C ASN A 100 -9.36 -3.51 7.11
N GLY A 101 -8.88 -2.76 8.11
CA GLY A 101 -8.56 -3.26 9.44
C GLY A 101 -9.77 -3.38 10.38
N SER A 102 -11.01 -3.33 9.87
CA SER A 102 -12.21 -3.55 10.67
C SER A 102 -12.17 -4.93 11.33
N TYR A 103 -12.67 -5.01 12.55
CA TYR A 103 -12.67 -6.26 13.34
C TYR A 103 -11.28 -6.79 13.73
N LYS A 104 -10.23 -5.96 13.67
CA LYS A 104 -8.84 -6.34 14.01
C LYS A 104 -8.27 -7.46 13.15
N VAL A 105 -8.78 -7.62 11.95
CA VAL A 105 -8.26 -8.52 10.93
C VAL A 105 -8.17 -7.78 9.60
N ASP A 106 -7.19 -8.15 8.77
CA ASP A 106 -7.09 -7.60 7.44
C ASP A 106 -8.10 -8.29 6.52
N HIS A 107 -8.97 -7.50 5.90
CA HIS A 107 -9.91 -7.98 4.90
C HIS A 107 -9.33 -7.77 3.49
N ALA A 108 -9.69 -8.66 2.58
CA ALA A 108 -9.34 -8.53 1.18
C ALA A 108 -9.82 -7.20 0.58
N ASN A 109 -9.05 -6.69 -0.37
CA ASN A 109 -9.30 -5.41 -1.03
C ASN A 109 -10.58 -5.44 -1.85
N ALA A 110 -11.59 -4.72 -1.41
CA ALA A 110 -12.84 -4.59 -2.15
C ALA A 110 -12.64 -3.88 -3.50
N GLY A 111 -11.75 -2.87 -3.53
CA GLY A 111 -11.43 -2.14 -4.74
C GLY A 111 -10.86 -3.04 -5.83
N TRP A 112 -9.86 -3.84 -5.51
CA TRP A 112 -9.34 -4.82 -6.46
C TRP A 112 -10.41 -5.87 -6.82
N GLY A 113 -11.09 -6.43 -5.85
CA GLY A 113 -12.08 -7.49 -6.08
C GLY A 113 -13.22 -7.06 -7.01
N LEU A 114 -13.59 -5.79 -6.99
CA LEU A 114 -14.70 -5.26 -7.79
C LEU A 114 -14.25 -4.62 -9.11
N ASN A 115 -13.01 -4.16 -9.21
CA ASN A 115 -12.56 -3.31 -10.32
C ASN A 115 -11.32 -3.83 -11.06
N HIS A 116 -10.83 -5.04 -10.74
CA HIS A 116 -9.60 -5.55 -11.38
C HIS A 116 -9.69 -5.61 -12.92
N GLU A 117 -10.87 -5.86 -13.48
CA GLU A 117 -11.08 -5.86 -14.94
C GLU A 117 -10.80 -4.49 -15.59
N TYR A 118 -10.87 -3.40 -14.83
CA TYR A 118 -10.53 -2.05 -15.29
C TYR A 118 -9.11 -1.63 -14.94
N LEU A 119 -8.45 -2.35 -14.01
CA LEU A 119 -7.12 -2.02 -13.53
C LEU A 119 -6.01 -2.78 -14.29
N ILE A 120 -6.37 -3.87 -14.96
CA ILE A 120 -5.47 -4.75 -15.72
C ILE A 120 -5.32 -4.32 -17.18
#